data_6515be969a2015cdc99363b896d02112
#
_entry.id   6515be969a2015cdc99363b896d02112
#
_cell.length_a   1.000
_cell.length_b   1.000
_cell.length_c   1.000
_cell.angle_alpha   90.00
_cell.angle_beta   90.00
_cell.angle_gamma   90.00
#
_symmetry.space_group_name_H-M   'P 1'
#
loop_
_entity.id
_entity.type
_entity.pdbx_description
1 polymer ?
#
loop_
_entity_poly.entity_id
_entity_poly.type
_entity_poly.pdbx_seq_one_letter_code
_entity_poly.pdbx_strand_id
1 'polypeptide(L)'
;GSIAPILTLYVRDLAGDIQNLAFVSGMIASVPGVAALLSAPRLGKLGDRIGPERILIAMLVVSVLLLIPMSLVQTPLQLGILRFLLGAADGALLPAVQMLLIYNVSNSVAGRIFSYNQSFRDIGNVTGPLMGAVVSAHWGFRAVFIVTAAIVLFNAVYSWRTLRRRGTRPDA
;
A
#
# COMPACT_ATOMS: atom_id res chain seq x y z
N GLY A 1 4.29 -1.87 -4.89
CA GLY A 1 5.15 -2.16 -6.03
C GLY A 1 5.23 -3.62 -6.47
N SER A 2 5.08 -4.64 -5.58
CA SER A 2 5.35 -6.06 -5.89
C SER A 2 4.37 -6.70 -6.89
N ILE A 3 3.20 -6.12 -7.09
CA ILE A 3 2.11 -6.75 -7.87
C ILE A 3 2.16 -6.31 -9.35
N ALA A 4 2.70 -5.15 -9.67
CA ALA A 4 2.65 -4.59 -11.02
C ALA A 4 3.26 -5.49 -12.13
N PRO A 5 4.46 -6.08 -11.97
CA PRO A 5 5.04 -6.93 -13.01
C PRO A 5 4.35 -8.28 -13.16
N ILE A 6 3.66 -8.74 -12.12
CA ILE A 6 2.97 -10.03 -12.09
C ILE A 6 1.53 -9.89 -12.60
N LEU A 7 1.03 -8.66 -12.65
CA LEU A 7 -0.37 -8.36 -12.95
C LEU A 7 -0.83 -8.91 -14.30
N THR A 8 -0.01 -8.77 -15.34
CA THR A 8 -0.34 -9.25 -16.68
C THR A 8 -0.53 -10.77 -16.71
N LEU A 9 0.37 -11.50 -16.01
CA LEU A 9 0.26 -12.95 -15.88
C LEU A 9 -0.95 -13.36 -15.04
N TYR A 10 -1.24 -12.61 -13.98
CA TYR A 10 -2.40 -12.88 -13.12
C TYR A 10 -3.73 -12.59 -13.83
N VAL A 11 -3.80 -11.51 -14.60
CA VAL A 11 -4.99 -11.21 -15.43
C VAL A 11 -5.20 -12.29 -16.50
N ARG A 12 -4.11 -12.80 -17.11
CA ARG A 12 -4.17 -13.92 -18.05
C ARG A 12 -4.69 -15.21 -17.39
N ASP A 13 -4.24 -15.50 -16.18
CA ASP A 13 -4.70 -16.66 -15.39
C ASP A 13 -6.20 -16.58 -15.05
N LEU A 14 -6.69 -15.36 -14.77
CA LEU A 14 -8.11 -15.11 -14.43
C LEU A 14 -9.06 -15.11 -15.63
N ALA A 15 -8.63 -14.66 -16.77
CA ALA A 15 -9.51 -14.34 -17.89
C ALA A 15 -9.23 -15.17 -19.17
N GLY A 16 -8.15 -15.98 -19.17
CA GLY A 16 -7.70 -16.70 -20.37
C GLY A 16 -7.09 -15.78 -21.43
N ASP A 17 -7.10 -16.25 -22.67
CA ASP A 17 -6.48 -15.53 -23.80
C ASP A 17 -7.45 -14.45 -24.32
N ILE A 18 -7.32 -13.23 -23.79
CA ILE A 18 -8.11 -12.06 -24.22
C ILE A 18 -7.35 -11.35 -25.33
N GLN A 19 -8.02 -11.01 -26.45
CA GLN A 19 -7.44 -10.25 -27.56
C GLN A 19 -6.76 -8.93 -27.17
N ASN A 20 -7.10 -8.36 -25.99
CA ASN A 20 -6.56 -7.10 -25.48
C ASN A 20 -5.95 -7.23 -24.08
N LEU A 21 -5.27 -8.35 -23.80
CA LEU A 21 -4.68 -8.63 -22.48
C LEU A 21 -3.79 -7.50 -21.95
N ALA A 22 -2.94 -6.94 -22.83
CA ALA A 22 -2.04 -5.83 -22.45
C ALA A 22 -2.83 -4.57 -22.05
N PHE A 23 -3.91 -4.25 -22.76
CA PHE A 23 -4.76 -3.10 -22.47
C PHE A 23 -5.49 -3.27 -21.13
N VAL A 24 -6.12 -4.43 -20.92
CA VAL A 24 -6.83 -4.75 -19.65
C VAL A 24 -5.86 -4.74 -18.48
N SER A 25 -4.70 -5.36 -18.63
CA SER A 25 -3.65 -5.36 -17.60
C SER A 25 -3.15 -3.95 -17.30
N GLY A 26 -2.94 -3.12 -18.33
CA GLY A 26 -2.55 -1.72 -18.19
C GLY A 26 -3.61 -0.89 -17.46
N MET A 27 -4.88 -1.06 -17.82
CA MET A 27 -5.99 -0.44 -17.10
C MET A 27 -5.99 -0.82 -15.62
N ILE A 28 -5.97 -2.12 -15.29
CA ILE A 28 -5.96 -2.60 -13.91
C ILE A 28 -4.71 -2.13 -13.16
N ALA A 29 -3.57 -1.98 -13.83
CA ALA A 29 -2.35 -1.45 -13.24
C ALA A 29 -2.44 0.04 -12.90
N SER A 30 -3.13 0.84 -13.71
CA SER A 30 -3.27 2.29 -13.53
C SER A 30 -4.36 2.67 -12.51
N VAL A 31 -5.37 1.83 -12.33
CA VAL A 31 -6.53 2.07 -11.44
C VAL A 31 -6.12 2.51 -10.02
N PRO A 32 -5.15 1.89 -9.33
CA PRO A 32 -4.73 2.35 -7.99
C PRO A 32 -4.16 3.76 -7.99
N GLY A 33 -3.43 4.14 -9.06
CA GLY A 33 -2.87 5.49 -9.19
C GLY A 33 -3.97 6.54 -9.32
N VAL A 34 -4.98 6.29 -10.15
CA VAL A 34 -6.15 7.17 -10.29
C VAL A 34 -6.91 7.27 -8.96
N ALA A 35 -7.14 6.16 -8.30
CA ALA A 35 -7.80 6.13 -6.99
C ALA A 35 -7.03 6.94 -5.94
N ALA A 36 -5.71 6.80 -5.90
CA ALA A 36 -4.85 7.56 -5.00
C ALA A 36 -4.92 9.07 -5.27
N LEU A 37 -4.88 9.49 -6.53
CA LEU A 37 -5.02 10.91 -6.92
C LEU A 37 -6.34 11.51 -6.44
N LEU A 38 -7.45 10.77 -6.58
CA LEU A 38 -8.77 11.24 -6.17
C LEU A 38 -8.98 11.25 -4.66
N SER A 39 -8.37 10.28 -3.96
CA SER A 39 -8.54 10.11 -2.52
C SER A 39 -7.57 10.94 -1.68
N ALA A 40 -6.34 11.16 -2.16
CA ALA A 40 -5.28 11.82 -1.41
C ALA A 40 -5.68 13.18 -0.82
N PRO A 41 -6.35 14.10 -1.56
CA PRO A 41 -6.73 15.40 -1.00
C PRO A 41 -7.79 15.28 0.11
N ARG A 42 -8.73 14.34 -0.04
CA ARG A 42 -9.79 14.13 0.97
C ARG A 42 -9.26 13.45 2.21
N LEU A 43 -8.48 12.39 2.03
CA LEU A 43 -7.88 11.63 3.13
C LEU A 43 -6.76 12.42 3.81
N GLY A 44 -6.03 13.27 3.08
CA GLY A 44 -5.09 14.23 3.65
C GLY A 44 -5.77 15.20 4.62
N LYS A 45 -6.87 15.85 4.18
CA LYS A 45 -7.68 16.72 5.05
C LYS A 45 -8.27 15.98 6.26
N LEU A 46 -8.63 14.71 6.10
CA LEU A 46 -9.08 13.89 7.21
C LEU A 46 -7.94 13.62 8.19
N GLY A 47 -6.73 13.37 7.68
CA GLY A 47 -5.52 13.21 8.47
C GLY A 47 -5.18 14.44 9.31
N ASP A 48 -5.39 15.65 8.75
CA ASP A 48 -5.23 16.91 9.48
C ASP A 48 -6.21 17.03 10.66
N ARG A 49 -7.42 16.47 10.53
CA ARG A 49 -8.47 16.57 11.57
C ARG A 49 -8.35 15.53 12.67
N ILE A 50 -8.10 14.26 12.29
CA ILE A 50 -8.11 13.14 13.25
C ILE A 50 -6.72 12.73 13.71
N GLY A 51 -5.69 13.32 13.11
CA GLY A 51 -4.29 13.03 13.36
C GLY A 51 -3.68 12.02 12.37
N PRO A 52 -2.44 12.27 11.93
CA PRO A 52 -1.78 11.43 10.92
C PRO A 52 -1.52 10.00 11.42
N GLU A 53 -1.36 9.80 12.73
CA GLU A 53 -1.17 8.48 13.34
C GLU A 53 -2.39 7.58 13.16
N ARG A 54 -3.58 8.14 13.41
CA ARG A 54 -4.84 7.39 13.31
C ARG A 54 -5.15 7.03 11.86
N ILE A 55 -4.92 7.98 10.93
CA ILE A 55 -5.17 7.70 9.51
C ILE A 55 -4.19 6.68 8.97
N LEU A 56 -2.91 6.74 9.38
CA LEU A 56 -1.91 5.74 9.01
C LEU A 56 -2.36 4.33 9.42
N ILE A 57 -2.73 4.14 10.68
CA ILE A 57 -3.18 2.84 11.19
C ILE A 57 -4.47 2.40 10.49
N ALA A 58 -5.45 3.29 10.36
CA ALA A 58 -6.72 2.98 9.70
C ALA A 58 -6.51 2.51 8.26
N MET A 59 -5.66 3.21 7.49
CA MET A 59 -5.40 2.85 6.09
C MET A 59 -4.58 1.56 5.97
N LEU A 60 -3.64 1.29 6.87
CA LEU A 60 -2.94 0.00 6.93
C LEU A 60 -3.90 -1.15 7.21
N VAL A 61 -4.84 -0.98 8.13
CA VAL A 61 -5.88 -2.00 8.42
C VAL A 61 -6.78 -2.21 7.20
N VAL A 62 -7.24 -1.13 6.57
CA VAL A 62 -8.04 -1.20 5.34
C VAL A 62 -7.28 -1.94 4.24
N SER A 63 -5.99 -1.65 4.06
CA SER A 63 -5.15 -2.35 3.07
C SER A 63 -5.07 -3.85 3.35
N VAL A 64 -4.91 -4.27 4.61
CA VAL A 64 -4.93 -5.70 4.98
C VAL A 64 -6.28 -6.33 4.63
N LEU A 65 -7.39 -5.68 5.01
CA LEU A 65 -8.75 -6.18 4.74
C LEU A 65 -9.05 -6.29 3.24
N LEU A 66 -8.45 -5.46 2.40
CA LEU A 66 -8.59 -5.52 0.95
C LEU A 66 -7.68 -6.57 0.29
N LEU A 67 -6.49 -6.80 0.84
CA LEU A 67 -5.55 -7.81 0.31
C LEU A 67 -6.04 -9.24 0.49
N ILE A 68 -6.80 -9.53 1.56
CA ILE A 68 -7.36 -10.86 1.80
C ILE A 68 -8.31 -11.28 0.66
N PRO A 69 -9.38 -10.53 0.33
CA PRO A 69 -10.27 -10.90 -0.77
C PRO A 69 -9.56 -10.87 -2.14
N MET A 70 -8.50 -10.07 -2.31
CA MET A 70 -7.69 -10.09 -3.54
C MET A 70 -7.04 -11.46 -3.80
N SER A 71 -6.77 -12.25 -2.77
CA SER A 71 -6.26 -13.62 -2.93
C SER A 71 -7.33 -14.60 -3.46
N LEU A 72 -8.61 -14.25 -3.33
CA LEU A 72 -9.76 -15.06 -3.71
C LEU A 72 -10.45 -14.59 -5.00
N VAL A 73 -9.92 -13.58 -5.65
CA VAL A 73 -10.46 -13.01 -6.89
C VAL A 73 -10.51 -14.06 -8.01
N GLN A 74 -11.62 -14.04 -8.73
CA GLN A 74 -11.86 -14.94 -9.86
C GLN A 74 -12.03 -14.22 -11.20
N THR A 75 -12.20 -12.90 -11.18
CA THR A 75 -12.39 -12.11 -12.41
C THR A 75 -11.51 -10.85 -12.42
N PRO A 76 -11.06 -10.38 -13.60
CA PRO A 76 -10.30 -9.14 -13.73
C PRO A 76 -11.03 -7.91 -13.19
N LEU A 77 -12.37 -7.89 -13.31
CA LEU A 77 -13.19 -6.78 -12.80
C LEU A 77 -13.14 -6.71 -11.28
N GLN A 78 -13.28 -7.85 -10.59
CA GLN A 78 -13.15 -7.90 -9.12
C GLN A 78 -11.76 -7.42 -8.67
N LEU A 79 -10.71 -7.85 -9.38
CA LEU A 79 -9.35 -7.40 -9.13
C LEU A 79 -9.23 -5.88 -9.31
N GLY A 80 -9.80 -5.31 -10.37
CA GLY A 80 -9.80 -3.87 -10.64
C GLY A 80 -10.48 -3.07 -9.53
N ILE A 81 -11.65 -3.51 -9.08
CA ILE A 81 -12.39 -2.85 -7.98
C ILE A 81 -11.58 -2.86 -6.68
N LEU A 82 -11.05 -4.01 -6.29
CA LEU A 82 -10.24 -4.14 -5.07
C LEU A 82 -8.95 -3.31 -5.16
N ARG A 83 -8.35 -3.25 -6.34
CA ARG A 83 -7.18 -2.39 -6.59
C ARG A 83 -7.51 -0.91 -6.54
N PHE A 84 -8.69 -0.51 -6.99
CA PHE A 84 -9.16 0.87 -6.84
C PHE A 84 -9.27 1.24 -5.36
N LEU A 85 -9.93 0.41 -4.57
CA LEU A 85 -10.07 0.64 -3.12
C LEU A 85 -8.72 0.64 -2.40
N LEU A 86 -7.82 -0.29 -2.75
CA LEU A 86 -6.47 -0.35 -2.19
C LEU A 86 -5.68 0.91 -2.55
N GLY A 87 -5.74 1.36 -3.81
CA GLY A 87 -5.09 2.59 -4.25
C GLY A 87 -5.63 3.83 -3.54
N ALA A 88 -6.94 3.87 -3.26
CA ALA A 88 -7.54 4.94 -2.46
C ALA A 88 -6.98 4.98 -1.03
N ALA A 89 -6.80 3.81 -0.38
CA ALA A 89 -6.17 3.72 0.93
C ALA A 89 -4.69 4.13 0.88
N ASP A 90 -3.94 3.66 -0.11
CA ASP A 90 -2.52 3.98 -0.32
C ASP A 90 -2.29 5.47 -0.55
N GLY A 91 -3.24 6.17 -1.18
CA GLY A 91 -3.21 7.62 -1.39
C GLY A 91 -3.15 8.44 -0.11
N ALA A 92 -3.58 7.90 1.03
CA ALA A 92 -3.47 8.56 2.33
C ALA A 92 -2.19 8.21 3.10
N LEU A 93 -1.59 7.06 2.81
CA LEU A 93 -0.42 6.58 3.58
C LEU A 93 0.78 7.49 3.42
N LEU A 94 1.04 7.96 2.20
CA LEU A 94 2.19 8.81 1.92
C LEU A 94 2.14 10.15 2.64
N PRO A 95 1.06 10.96 2.51
CA PRO A 95 0.95 12.22 3.26
C PRO A 95 0.92 11.98 4.78
N ALA A 96 0.29 10.92 5.28
CA ALA A 96 0.29 10.62 6.70
C ALA A 96 1.70 10.38 7.26
N VAL A 97 2.53 9.60 6.54
CA VAL A 97 3.93 9.38 6.92
C VAL A 97 4.74 10.69 6.88
N GLN A 98 4.55 11.52 5.85
CA GLN A 98 5.24 12.79 5.73
C GLN A 98 4.87 13.75 6.86
N MET A 99 3.59 13.83 7.23
CA MET A 99 3.13 14.62 8.40
C MET A 99 3.76 14.13 9.70
N LEU A 100 3.78 12.81 9.93
CA LEU A 100 4.43 12.25 11.12
C LEU A 100 5.91 12.59 11.18
N LEU A 101 6.61 12.62 10.06
CA LEU A 101 8.00 13.04 9.99
C LEU A 101 8.14 14.51 10.33
N ILE A 102 7.30 15.39 9.76
CA ILE A 102 7.33 16.84 10.03
C ILE A 102 7.09 17.13 11.51
N TYR A 103 6.10 16.50 12.12
CA TYR A 103 5.75 16.74 13.52
C TYR A 103 6.78 16.22 14.53
N ASN A 104 7.55 15.19 14.17
CA ASN A 104 8.46 14.51 15.10
C ASN A 104 9.95 14.80 14.85
N VAL A 105 10.28 15.64 13.85
CA VAL A 105 11.66 15.87 13.42
C VAL A 105 11.98 17.36 13.48
N SER A 106 13.11 17.70 14.09
CA SER A 106 13.63 19.06 14.08
C SER A 106 14.03 19.50 12.66
N ASN A 107 13.78 20.75 12.33
CA ASN A 107 14.10 21.36 11.02
C ASN A 107 15.56 21.17 10.60
N SER A 108 16.48 21.09 11.56
CA SER A 108 17.92 20.91 11.31
C SER A 108 18.30 19.56 10.71
N VAL A 109 17.48 18.50 10.93
CA VAL A 109 17.74 17.14 10.43
C VAL A 109 16.65 16.62 9.50
N ALA A 110 15.61 17.42 9.25
CA ALA A 110 14.45 17.04 8.44
C ALA A 110 14.86 16.52 7.05
N GLY A 111 15.71 17.24 6.33
CA GLY A 111 16.17 16.83 5.00
C GLY A 111 16.84 15.47 4.98
N ARG A 112 17.65 15.15 6.00
CA ARG A 112 18.32 13.86 6.12
C ARG A 112 17.31 12.72 6.36
N ILE A 113 16.33 12.96 7.22
CA ILE A 113 15.31 11.95 7.53
C ILE A 113 14.37 11.72 6.34
N PHE A 114 14.00 12.77 5.61
CA PHE A 114 13.24 12.63 4.36
C PHE A 114 14.03 11.84 3.31
N SER A 115 15.34 12.07 3.18
CA SER A 115 16.20 11.30 2.26
C SER A 115 16.26 9.83 2.64
N TYR A 116 16.40 9.51 3.93
CA TYR A 116 16.35 8.12 4.38
C TYR A 116 15.00 7.47 4.11
N ASN A 117 13.90 8.16 4.41
CA ASN A 117 12.56 7.65 4.11
C ASN A 117 12.38 7.37 2.61
N GLN A 118 12.86 8.25 1.74
CA GLN A 118 12.84 8.05 0.30
C GLN A 118 13.68 6.84 -0.11
N SER A 119 14.91 6.71 0.40
CA SER A 119 15.79 5.56 0.12
C SER A 119 15.15 4.23 0.51
N PHE A 120 14.51 4.15 1.68
CA PHE A 120 13.78 2.94 2.09
C PHE A 120 12.60 2.63 1.17
N ARG A 121 11.89 3.65 0.69
CA ARG A 121 10.82 3.46 -0.30
C ARG A 121 11.36 2.93 -1.62
N ASP A 122 12.47 3.46 -2.09
CA ASP A 122 13.09 3.05 -3.35
C ASP A 122 13.63 1.61 -3.25
N ILE A 123 14.24 1.24 -2.13
CA ILE A 123 14.60 -0.15 -1.82
C ILE A 123 13.33 -1.03 -1.87
N GLY A 124 12.24 -0.62 -1.23
CA GLY A 124 10.96 -1.35 -1.26
C GLY A 124 10.37 -1.47 -2.66
N ASN A 125 10.53 -0.45 -3.51
CA ASN A 125 10.07 -0.47 -4.89
C ASN A 125 10.87 -1.44 -5.77
N VAL A 126 12.14 -1.69 -5.45
CA VAL A 126 12.98 -2.67 -6.15
C VAL A 126 12.78 -4.08 -5.59
N THR A 127 12.85 -4.23 -4.27
CA THR A 127 12.77 -5.55 -3.62
C THR A 127 11.35 -6.13 -3.64
N GLY A 128 10.32 -5.28 -3.59
CA GLY A 128 8.93 -5.71 -3.61
C GLY A 128 8.56 -6.57 -4.84
N PRO A 129 8.79 -6.09 -6.08
CA PRO A 129 8.57 -6.87 -7.29
C PRO A 129 9.37 -8.18 -7.34
N LEU A 130 10.64 -8.15 -6.90
CA LEU A 130 11.50 -9.34 -6.86
C LEU A 130 10.92 -10.40 -5.90
N MET A 131 10.55 -10.01 -4.69
CA MET A 131 9.90 -10.89 -3.73
C MET A 131 8.57 -11.43 -4.29
N GLY A 132 7.76 -10.55 -4.89
CA GLY A 132 6.52 -10.94 -5.53
C GLY A 132 6.72 -11.98 -6.64
N ALA A 133 7.74 -11.82 -7.47
CA ALA A 133 8.09 -12.76 -8.53
C ALA A 133 8.51 -14.13 -7.96
N VAL A 134 9.37 -14.16 -6.95
CA VAL A 134 9.81 -15.40 -6.28
C VAL A 134 8.63 -16.11 -5.63
N VAL A 135 7.80 -15.39 -4.88
CA VAL A 135 6.62 -15.97 -4.21
C VAL A 135 5.62 -16.51 -5.24
N SER A 136 5.35 -15.77 -6.32
CA SER A 136 4.42 -16.23 -7.35
C SER A 136 4.92 -17.46 -8.11
N ALA A 137 6.22 -17.56 -8.33
CA ALA A 137 6.84 -18.70 -9.01
C ALA A 137 6.74 -20.01 -8.21
N HIS A 138 6.82 -19.94 -6.87
CA HIS A 138 6.82 -21.13 -6.01
C HIS A 138 5.45 -21.50 -5.43
N TRP A 139 4.62 -20.48 -5.11
CA TRP A 139 3.35 -20.66 -4.41
C TRP A 139 2.14 -20.06 -5.15
N GLY A 140 2.35 -19.56 -6.35
CA GLY A 140 1.29 -18.97 -7.18
C GLY A 140 0.93 -17.52 -6.78
N PHE A 141 0.10 -16.91 -7.63
CA PHE A 141 -0.25 -15.48 -7.49
C PHE A 141 -1.02 -15.17 -6.20
N ARG A 142 -1.86 -16.09 -5.72
CA ARG A 142 -2.63 -15.92 -4.47
C ARG A 142 -1.73 -15.75 -3.26
N ALA A 143 -0.61 -16.47 -3.21
CA ALA A 143 0.35 -16.38 -2.12
C ALA A 143 0.99 -14.98 -2.02
N VAL A 144 1.17 -14.27 -3.13
CA VAL A 144 1.70 -12.90 -3.13
C VAL A 144 0.82 -11.96 -2.32
N PHE A 145 -0.51 -12.05 -2.49
CA PHE A 145 -1.45 -11.21 -1.73
C PHE A 145 -1.45 -11.55 -0.24
N ILE A 146 -1.37 -12.84 0.10
CA ILE A 146 -1.35 -13.31 1.50
C ILE A 146 -0.05 -12.87 2.18
N VAL A 147 1.10 -13.04 1.53
CA VAL A 147 2.40 -12.61 2.06
C VAL A 147 2.43 -11.08 2.22
N THR A 148 1.93 -10.34 1.22
CA THR A 148 1.83 -8.88 1.30
C THR A 148 0.90 -8.46 2.44
N ALA A 149 -0.25 -9.11 2.60
CA ALA A 149 -1.17 -8.85 3.71
C ALA A 149 -0.52 -9.11 5.07
N ALA A 150 0.26 -10.18 5.22
CA ALA A 150 0.99 -10.49 6.45
C ALA A 150 2.04 -9.41 6.79
N ILE A 151 2.79 -8.94 5.79
CA ILE A 151 3.78 -7.87 5.98
C ILE A 151 3.10 -6.55 6.37
N VAL A 152 1.99 -6.19 5.69
CA VAL A 152 1.24 -4.97 6.01
C VAL A 152 0.59 -5.06 7.39
N LEU A 153 0.06 -6.23 7.76
CA LEU A 153 -0.49 -6.49 9.09
C LEU A 153 0.58 -6.34 10.18
N PHE A 154 1.76 -6.93 9.97
CA PHE A 154 2.89 -6.76 10.89
C PHE A 154 3.24 -5.28 11.06
N ASN A 155 3.31 -4.53 9.96
CA ASN A 155 3.56 -3.09 9.99
C ASN A 155 2.45 -2.33 10.73
N ALA A 156 1.17 -2.67 10.50
CA ALA A 156 0.04 -2.06 11.18
C ALA A 156 0.11 -2.28 12.71
N VAL A 157 0.37 -3.52 13.14
CA VAL A 157 0.50 -3.89 14.57
C VAL A 157 1.70 -3.18 15.20
N TYR A 158 2.84 -3.16 14.51
CA TYR A 158 4.04 -2.48 14.98
C TYR A 158 3.82 -0.97 15.14
N SER A 159 3.24 -0.33 14.12
CA SER A 159 2.91 1.10 14.15
C SER A 159 1.92 1.41 15.26
N TRP A 160 0.86 0.62 15.42
CA TRP A 160 -0.11 0.80 16.50
C TRP A 160 0.52 0.70 17.89
N ARG A 161 1.37 -0.30 18.12
CA ARG A 161 2.07 -0.47 19.42
C ARG A 161 3.01 0.70 19.72
N THR A 162 3.75 1.16 18.72
CA THR A 162 4.74 2.22 18.87
C THR A 162 4.07 3.57 19.12
N LEU A 163 3.02 3.89 18.35
CA LEU A 163 2.28 5.15 18.48
C LEU A 163 1.49 5.20 19.80
N ARG A 164 0.88 4.10 20.21
CA ARG A 164 0.18 4.03 21.50
C ARG A 164 1.10 4.25 22.70
N ARG A 165 2.34 3.79 22.64
CA ARG A 165 3.34 4.02 23.71
C ARG A 165 3.78 5.49 23.81
N ARG A 166 3.70 6.26 22.73
CA ARG A 166 4.03 7.68 22.73
C ARG A 166 2.91 8.54 23.32
N GLY A 167 1.64 8.16 23.12
CA GLY A 167 0.49 8.87 23.66
C GLY A 167 0.31 8.72 25.19
N THR A 168 1.10 7.90 25.85
CA THR A 168 1.09 7.68 27.31
C THR A 168 2.24 8.38 28.06
N ARG A 169 3.05 9.20 27.38
CA ARG A 169 3.98 10.09 28.09
C ARG A 169 3.27 11.41 28.37
N PRO A 170 2.90 11.71 29.64
CA PRO A 170 2.55 13.07 30.02
C PRO A 170 3.81 13.92 29.85
N ASP A 171 3.60 15.13 29.36
CA ASP A 171 4.62 16.16 29.18
C ASP A 171 5.50 16.28 30.43
N ALA A 172 6.79 16.02 30.28
CA ALA A 172 7.81 16.38 31.24
C ALA A 172 8.65 17.50 30.64
#